data_453cb32e3c4aad3d8f8fa9492470fee7
#
_entry.id   453cb32e3c4aad3d8f8fa9492470fee7
#
_cell.length_a   1.000
_cell.length_b   1.000
_cell.length_c   1.000
_cell.angle_alpha   90.00
_cell.angle_beta   90.00
_cell.angle_gamma   90.00
#
_symmetry.space_group_name_H-M   'P 1'
#
loop_
_entity.id
_entity.type
_entity.pdbx_description
1 polymer ?
#
loop_
_entity_poly.entity_id
_entity_poly.type
_entity_poly.pdbx_seq_one_letter_code
_entity_poly.pdbx_strand_id
1 'polypeptide(L)'
;SERIGDKYIIPILGVWEKAEDVDFDLLPDRFVIKCNHNSGTGMYICKDKSKMDKDFVIQELKKGLRENYYKKWREWPYKNVPRRIFAEKYMEDSISNSADGLSENVLTDYKFFCFNGEPFMMYKSKDYSEHTYTDFFDMNYQRLPIRMKDPNSNEPAVKPIEFEEMKFLARKLSQGVPFLRVDFY
;
A
#
# COMPACT_ATOMS: atom_id res chain seq x y z
N SER A 1 3.14 -2.13 15.33
CA SER A 1 3.90 -1.20 16.20
C SER A 1 4.98 -1.89 17.04
N GLU A 2 4.71 -3.06 17.65
CA GLU A 2 5.65 -3.74 18.58
C GLU A 2 7.04 -4.03 17.99
N ARG A 3 7.12 -4.37 16.69
CA ARG A 3 8.39 -4.71 16.03
C ARG A 3 9.19 -3.50 15.55
N ILE A 4 8.52 -2.47 15.06
CA ILE A 4 9.18 -1.36 14.34
C ILE A 4 8.89 0.03 14.91
N GLY A 5 7.94 0.15 15.84
CA GLY A 5 7.50 1.41 16.42
C GLY A 5 6.36 2.08 15.63
N ASP A 6 5.61 2.93 16.31
CA ASP A 6 4.38 3.54 15.78
C ASP A 6 4.64 4.55 14.67
N LYS A 7 5.84 5.15 14.63
CA LYS A 7 6.19 6.16 13.62
C LYS A 7 6.16 5.64 12.17
N TYR A 8 6.24 4.30 11.99
CA TYR A 8 6.19 3.65 10.67
C TYR A 8 4.80 3.07 10.34
N ILE A 9 3.81 3.31 11.18
CA ILE A 9 2.46 2.81 10.95
C ILE A 9 1.59 3.97 10.48
N ILE A 10 0.91 3.77 9.35
CA ILE A 10 -0.06 4.76 8.90
C ILE A 10 -1.16 4.90 9.97
N PRO A 11 -1.45 6.10 10.46
CA PRO A 11 -2.44 6.30 11.52
C PRO A 11 -3.82 5.79 11.10
N ILE A 12 -4.39 4.92 11.91
CA ILE A 12 -5.78 4.44 11.75
C ILE A 12 -6.72 5.49 12.34
N LEU A 13 -7.70 5.90 11.56
CA LEU A 13 -8.70 6.92 11.91
C LEU A 13 -9.97 6.31 12.47
N GLY A 14 -10.27 5.05 12.15
CA GLY A 14 -11.42 4.33 12.65
C GLY A 14 -11.51 2.92 12.10
N VAL A 15 -12.26 2.05 12.78
CA VAL A 15 -12.50 0.65 12.41
C VAL A 15 -13.97 0.32 12.63
N TRP A 16 -14.62 -0.33 11.67
CA TRP A 16 -16.04 -0.68 11.70
C TRP A 16 -16.28 -2.09 11.18
N GLU A 17 -17.39 -2.69 11.64
CA GLU A 17 -17.86 -3.99 11.16
C GLU A 17 -18.84 -3.87 10.00
N LYS A 18 -19.57 -2.75 9.94
CA LYS A 18 -20.59 -2.47 8.92
C LYS A 18 -20.32 -1.14 8.25
N ALA A 19 -20.67 -1.04 6.98
CA ALA A 19 -20.49 0.17 6.21
C ALA A 19 -21.43 1.32 6.68
N GLU A 20 -22.58 0.95 7.23
CA GLU A 20 -23.55 1.90 7.76
C GLU A 20 -23.10 2.58 9.05
N ASP A 21 -22.19 1.94 9.78
CA ASP A 21 -21.68 2.46 11.07
C ASP A 21 -20.52 3.46 10.86
N VAL A 22 -20.09 3.67 9.62
CA VAL A 22 -19.01 4.63 9.32
C VAL A 22 -19.47 6.06 9.52
N ASP A 23 -18.90 6.71 10.52
CA ASP A 23 -19.14 8.13 10.76
C ASP A 23 -18.14 8.98 9.93
N PHE A 24 -18.58 9.36 8.74
CA PHE A 24 -17.75 10.17 7.84
C PHE A 24 -17.52 11.59 8.38
N ASP A 25 -18.34 12.09 9.29
CA ASP A 25 -18.21 13.45 9.80
C ASP A 25 -17.01 13.57 10.75
N LEU A 26 -16.63 12.48 11.41
CA LEU A 26 -15.41 12.38 12.23
C LEU A 26 -14.13 12.21 11.42
N LEU A 27 -14.21 11.87 10.13
CA LEU A 27 -13.04 11.70 9.28
C LEU A 27 -12.53 13.06 8.76
N PRO A 28 -11.21 13.25 8.56
CA PRO A 28 -10.65 14.45 7.98
C PRO A 28 -11.09 14.62 6.52
N ASP A 29 -10.72 15.74 5.90
CA ASP A 29 -11.06 16.01 4.49
C ASP A 29 -10.41 15.02 3.51
N ARG A 30 -9.27 14.43 3.90
CA ARG A 30 -8.51 13.49 3.08
C ARG A 30 -8.21 12.23 3.89
N PHE A 31 -8.64 11.07 3.38
CA PHE A 31 -8.43 9.77 4.01
C PHE A 31 -8.51 8.65 2.98
N VAL A 32 -8.07 7.46 3.36
CA VAL A 32 -8.32 6.22 2.63
C VAL A 32 -9.19 5.33 3.49
N ILE A 33 -10.27 4.79 2.94
CA ILE A 33 -11.12 3.83 3.62
C ILE A 33 -11.20 2.53 2.81
N LYS A 34 -11.04 1.39 3.48
CA LYS A 34 -10.95 0.11 2.78
C LYS A 34 -11.33 -1.08 3.67
N CYS A 35 -11.61 -2.22 3.03
CA CYS A 35 -11.76 -3.50 3.71
C CYS A 35 -10.39 -4.15 3.96
N ASN A 36 -10.24 -4.85 5.10
CA ASN A 36 -8.95 -5.45 5.51
C ASN A 36 -8.69 -6.87 4.98
N HIS A 37 -9.70 -7.52 4.41
CA HIS A 37 -9.67 -8.97 4.07
C HIS A 37 -9.63 -9.23 2.56
N ASN A 38 -9.37 -8.21 1.76
CA ASN A 38 -9.27 -8.28 0.30
C ASN A 38 -8.23 -7.30 -0.24
N SER A 39 -8.07 -7.24 -1.55
CA SER A 39 -7.21 -6.30 -2.24
C SER A 39 -7.99 -5.66 -3.40
N GLY A 40 -8.18 -4.35 -3.33
CA GLY A 40 -8.79 -3.51 -4.37
C GLY A 40 -10.30 -3.34 -4.28
N THR A 41 -11.09 -4.34 -3.92
CA THR A 41 -12.54 -4.21 -3.79
C THR A 41 -12.91 -3.58 -2.44
N GLY A 42 -13.85 -2.63 -2.42
CA GLY A 42 -14.25 -1.96 -1.17
C GLY A 42 -13.18 -1.03 -0.64
N MET A 43 -12.53 -0.31 -1.53
CA MET A 43 -11.56 0.75 -1.22
C MET A 43 -12.02 2.06 -1.85
N TYR A 44 -11.88 3.15 -1.10
CA TYR A 44 -12.11 4.49 -1.60
C TYR A 44 -11.03 5.45 -1.07
N ILE A 45 -10.45 6.21 -2.00
CA ILE A 45 -9.46 7.25 -1.70
C ILE A 45 -10.16 8.60 -1.75
N CYS A 46 -10.37 9.19 -0.57
CA CYS A 46 -10.96 10.52 -0.44
C CYS A 46 -9.88 11.59 -0.52
N LYS A 47 -9.85 12.36 -1.59
CA LYS A 47 -8.96 13.52 -1.76
C LYS A 47 -9.64 14.86 -1.40
N ASP A 48 -10.98 14.87 -1.31
CA ASP A 48 -11.80 16.05 -0.98
C ASP A 48 -13.16 15.54 -0.48
N LYS A 49 -13.39 15.61 0.83
CA LYS A 49 -14.62 15.12 1.45
C LYS A 49 -15.88 15.88 0.99
N SER A 50 -15.74 17.16 0.60
CA SER A 50 -16.88 17.95 0.12
C SER A 50 -17.45 17.44 -1.22
N LYS A 51 -16.66 16.69 -1.99
CA LYS A 51 -17.06 16.08 -3.27
C LYS A 51 -17.39 14.60 -3.17
N MET A 52 -17.32 14.04 -1.97
CA MET A 52 -17.56 12.62 -1.76
C MET A 52 -19.04 12.27 -1.81
N ASP A 53 -19.39 11.30 -2.64
CA ASP A 53 -20.69 10.65 -2.60
C ASP A 53 -20.69 9.56 -1.50
N LYS A 54 -21.29 9.89 -0.33
CA LYS A 54 -21.35 8.99 0.83
C LYS A 54 -22.08 7.68 0.49
N ASP A 55 -23.16 7.73 -0.26
CA ASP A 55 -23.95 6.54 -0.60
C ASP A 55 -23.16 5.61 -1.53
N PHE A 56 -22.46 6.16 -2.50
CA PHE A 56 -21.55 5.40 -3.35
C PHE A 56 -20.46 4.71 -2.52
N VAL A 57 -19.80 5.42 -1.62
CA VAL A 57 -18.75 4.84 -0.77
C VAL A 57 -19.30 3.71 0.09
N ILE A 58 -20.47 3.89 0.73
CA ILE A 58 -21.12 2.85 1.52
C ILE A 58 -21.41 1.61 0.67
N GLN A 59 -21.88 1.77 -0.57
CA GLN A 59 -22.15 0.63 -1.47
C GLN A 59 -20.86 -0.11 -1.85
N GLU A 60 -19.77 0.59 -2.15
CA GLU A 60 -18.50 -0.04 -2.45
C GLU A 60 -17.91 -0.78 -1.24
N LEU A 61 -18.03 -0.23 -0.03
CA LEU A 61 -17.62 -0.91 1.20
C LEU A 61 -18.46 -2.17 1.46
N LYS A 62 -19.79 -2.12 1.27
CA LYS A 62 -20.67 -3.29 1.36
C LYS A 62 -20.29 -4.39 0.37
N LYS A 63 -19.95 -4.00 -0.87
CA LYS A 63 -19.49 -4.92 -1.89
C LYS A 63 -18.17 -5.57 -1.47
N GLY A 64 -17.21 -4.78 -0.95
CA GLY A 64 -15.95 -5.29 -0.42
C GLY A 64 -16.14 -6.26 0.74
N LEU A 65 -17.01 -5.94 1.72
CA LEU A 65 -17.30 -6.83 2.85
C LEU A 65 -17.91 -8.18 2.44
N ARG A 66 -18.64 -8.25 1.33
CA ARG A 66 -19.22 -9.51 0.81
C ARG A 66 -18.20 -10.38 0.09
N GLU A 67 -17.10 -9.81 -0.41
CA GLU A 67 -16.12 -10.55 -1.16
C GLU A 67 -15.45 -11.64 -0.30
N ASN A 68 -15.23 -12.80 -0.89
CA ASN A 68 -14.37 -13.80 -0.32
C ASN A 68 -13.09 -13.90 -1.18
N TYR A 69 -12.14 -13.02 -0.90
CA TYR A 69 -10.91 -12.87 -1.65
C TYR A 69 -10.11 -14.17 -1.70
N TYR A 70 -10.00 -14.88 -0.58
CA TYR A 70 -9.33 -16.17 -0.52
C TYR A 70 -9.94 -17.22 -1.46
N LYS A 71 -11.27 -17.32 -1.56
CA LYS A 71 -11.91 -18.27 -2.48
C LYS A 71 -11.59 -17.98 -3.94
N LYS A 72 -11.44 -16.70 -4.27
CA LYS A 72 -11.17 -16.23 -5.64
C LYS A 72 -9.70 -16.40 -6.04
N TRP A 73 -8.77 -15.99 -5.16
CA TRP A 73 -7.35 -15.86 -5.51
C TRP A 73 -6.43 -16.86 -4.79
N ARG A 74 -6.95 -17.58 -3.77
CA ARG A 74 -6.21 -18.57 -2.98
C ARG A 74 -5.01 -18.00 -2.21
N GLU A 75 -4.99 -16.69 -1.97
CA GLU A 75 -3.97 -16.07 -1.15
C GLU A 75 -4.22 -16.36 0.33
N TRP A 76 -3.38 -17.21 0.91
CA TRP A 76 -3.53 -17.72 2.28
C TRP A 76 -3.69 -16.66 3.37
N PRO A 77 -2.99 -15.51 3.35
CA PRO A 77 -3.11 -14.48 4.39
C PRO A 77 -4.55 -13.98 4.59
N TYR A 78 -5.36 -13.96 3.53
CA TYR A 78 -6.74 -13.47 3.61
C TYR A 78 -7.78 -14.50 4.07
N LYS A 79 -7.37 -15.77 4.27
CA LYS A 79 -8.33 -16.88 4.51
C LYS A 79 -9.20 -16.69 5.74
N ASN A 80 -8.59 -16.28 6.85
CA ASN A 80 -9.24 -16.23 8.16
C ASN A 80 -9.25 -14.80 8.76
N VAL A 81 -9.04 -13.77 7.94
CA VAL A 81 -9.09 -12.38 8.40
C VAL A 81 -10.53 -12.00 8.76
N PRO A 82 -10.82 -11.59 10.00
CA PRO A 82 -12.13 -11.05 10.36
C PRO A 82 -12.40 -9.79 9.52
N ARG A 83 -13.55 -9.79 8.87
CA ARG A 83 -13.91 -8.71 7.95
C ARG A 83 -14.16 -7.42 8.72
N ARG A 84 -13.40 -6.39 8.37
CA ARG A 84 -13.50 -5.04 8.93
C ARG A 84 -13.34 -4.01 7.83
N ILE A 85 -13.95 -2.87 8.04
CA ILE A 85 -13.64 -1.63 7.34
C ILE A 85 -12.70 -0.84 8.26
N PHE A 86 -11.70 -0.19 7.70
CA PHE A 86 -10.88 0.76 8.43
C PHE A 86 -10.59 1.98 7.57
N ALA A 87 -10.50 3.12 8.22
CA ALA A 87 -10.00 4.34 7.60
C ALA A 87 -8.59 4.64 8.12
N GLU A 88 -7.75 5.11 7.23
CA GLU A 88 -6.37 5.50 7.52
C GLU A 88 -6.07 6.88 6.96
N LYS A 89 -5.06 7.52 7.51
CA LYS A 89 -4.58 8.81 7.04
C LYS A 89 -4.21 8.72 5.56
N TYR A 90 -4.67 9.69 4.77
CA TYR A 90 -4.21 9.84 3.39
C TYR A 90 -2.73 10.22 3.40
N MET A 91 -1.94 9.46 2.65
CA MET A 91 -0.51 9.68 2.48
C MET A 91 -0.22 10.16 1.06
N GLU A 92 0.83 10.96 0.93
CA GLU A 92 1.34 11.46 -0.35
C GLU A 92 2.85 11.63 -0.26
N ASP A 93 3.55 11.47 -1.38
CA ASP A 93 4.99 11.69 -1.43
C ASP A 93 5.32 13.15 -1.06
N SER A 94 6.22 13.33 -0.09
CA SER A 94 6.67 14.65 0.37
C SER A 94 7.52 15.38 -0.68
N ILE A 95 8.02 14.65 -1.69
CA ILE A 95 8.92 15.14 -2.72
C ILE A 95 8.22 15.13 -4.06
N SER A 96 7.34 16.12 -4.28
CA SER A 96 6.81 16.42 -5.61
C SER A 96 7.77 17.29 -6.44
N ASN A 97 9.08 17.06 -6.34
CA ASN A 97 10.07 17.63 -7.24
C ASN A 97 10.40 16.64 -8.37
N SER A 98 9.37 16.17 -9.08
CA SER A 98 9.62 15.57 -10.38
C SER A 98 9.99 16.70 -11.33
N ALA A 99 11.21 16.62 -11.89
CA ALA A 99 11.73 17.54 -12.92
C ALA A 99 10.84 17.59 -14.18
N ASP A 100 9.84 16.78 -14.26
CA ASP A 100 9.01 16.49 -15.43
C ASP A 100 7.66 17.26 -15.46
N GLY A 101 7.36 18.10 -14.46
CA GLY A 101 6.11 18.90 -14.46
C GLY A 101 4.81 18.10 -14.35
N LEU A 102 4.86 16.79 -14.25
CA LEU A 102 3.72 15.89 -14.04
C LEU A 102 3.57 15.64 -12.54
N SER A 103 3.04 16.63 -11.82
CA SER A 103 2.76 16.53 -10.39
C SER A 103 1.49 15.71 -10.13
N GLU A 104 1.56 14.41 -10.35
CA GLU A 104 0.62 13.51 -9.71
C GLU A 104 1.24 13.09 -8.38
N ASN A 105 0.57 13.43 -7.27
CA ASN A 105 0.91 13.01 -5.90
C ASN A 105 0.60 11.50 -5.74
N VAL A 106 1.36 10.69 -6.45
CA VAL A 106 1.22 9.24 -6.44
C VAL A 106 2.30 8.66 -5.55
N LEU A 107 1.87 7.91 -4.53
CA LEU A 107 2.80 7.21 -3.64
C LEU A 107 3.65 6.21 -4.43
N THR A 108 4.93 6.23 -4.13
CA THR A 108 5.85 5.21 -4.63
C THR A 108 5.80 4.00 -3.71
N ASP A 109 5.53 2.85 -4.29
CA ASP A 109 5.44 1.57 -3.61
C ASP A 109 6.80 0.85 -3.65
N TYR A 110 7.38 0.53 -2.48
CA TYR A 110 8.61 -0.23 -2.34
C TYR A 110 8.31 -1.59 -1.71
N LYS A 111 8.46 -2.68 -2.45
CA LYS A 111 8.08 -4.02 -2.00
C LYS A 111 9.29 -4.92 -1.90
N PHE A 112 9.70 -5.21 -0.66
CA PHE A 112 10.86 -6.04 -0.34
C PHE A 112 10.47 -7.51 -0.23
N PHE A 113 11.16 -8.37 -0.97
CA PHE A 113 11.07 -9.82 -0.83
C PHE A 113 12.12 -10.29 0.18
N CYS A 114 11.64 -10.81 1.30
CA CYS A 114 12.47 -11.28 2.38
C CYS A 114 12.39 -12.81 2.49
N PHE A 115 13.54 -13.46 2.60
CA PHE A 115 13.65 -14.89 2.79
C PHE A 115 14.41 -15.19 4.10
N ASN A 116 13.81 -16.00 4.96
CA ASN A 116 14.38 -16.37 6.28
C ASN A 116 14.83 -15.15 7.11
N GLY A 117 14.08 -14.07 7.05
CA GLY A 117 14.37 -12.84 7.79
C GLY A 117 15.34 -11.87 7.10
N GLU A 118 15.81 -12.19 5.88
CA GLU A 118 16.73 -11.32 5.15
C GLU A 118 16.08 -10.77 3.86
N PRO A 119 16.10 -9.44 3.63
CA PRO A 119 15.69 -8.86 2.36
C PRO A 119 16.68 -9.27 1.27
N PHE A 120 16.16 -9.80 0.17
CA PHE A 120 16.95 -10.35 -0.92
C PHE A 120 16.90 -9.47 -2.18
N MET A 121 15.71 -9.01 -2.54
CA MET A 121 15.47 -8.08 -3.62
C MET A 121 14.22 -7.26 -3.33
N MET A 122 14.04 -6.19 -4.06
CA MET A 122 12.82 -5.38 -3.98
C MET A 122 12.38 -4.94 -5.36
N TYR A 123 11.13 -4.52 -5.48
CA TYR A 123 10.74 -3.70 -6.60
C TYR A 123 10.15 -2.37 -6.15
N LYS A 124 10.33 -1.36 -6.99
CA LYS A 124 9.70 -0.06 -6.91
C LYS A 124 8.60 -0.01 -7.96
N SER A 125 7.40 0.35 -7.54
CA SER A 125 6.26 0.56 -8.43
C SER A 125 5.74 1.97 -8.26
N LYS A 126 5.46 2.65 -9.37
CA LYS A 126 4.83 3.95 -9.37
C LYS A 126 3.74 3.97 -10.44
N ASP A 127 2.52 4.27 -9.99
CA ASP A 127 1.37 4.41 -10.88
C ASP A 127 1.33 5.84 -11.43
N TYR A 128 1.34 5.97 -12.74
CA TYR A 128 1.02 7.20 -13.44
C TYR A 128 -0.39 7.07 -14.01
N SER A 129 -1.04 8.17 -14.35
CA SER A 129 -2.43 8.16 -14.83
C SER A 129 -2.70 7.18 -15.98
N GLU A 130 -1.71 6.93 -16.83
CA GLU A 130 -1.85 6.06 -18.00
C GLU A 130 -1.06 4.75 -17.92
N HIS A 131 -0.02 4.68 -17.06
CA HIS A 131 0.85 3.49 -16.97
C HIS A 131 1.41 3.31 -15.58
N THR A 132 1.70 2.05 -15.24
CA THR A 132 2.50 1.66 -14.09
C THR A 132 3.88 1.23 -14.57
N TYR A 133 4.93 1.70 -13.91
CA TYR A 133 6.29 1.19 -14.12
C TYR A 133 6.73 0.38 -12.90
N THR A 134 7.40 -0.75 -13.15
CA THR A 134 7.90 -1.62 -12.10
C THR A 134 9.35 -1.99 -12.35
N ASP A 135 10.25 -1.54 -11.48
CA ASP A 135 11.68 -1.80 -11.55
C ASP A 135 12.14 -2.64 -10.37
N PHE A 136 12.93 -3.67 -10.65
CA PHE A 136 13.51 -4.55 -9.64
C PHE A 136 14.94 -4.15 -9.30
N PHE A 137 15.30 -4.29 -8.03
CA PHE A 137 16.61 -3.93 -7.49
C PHE A 137 17.13 -5.01 -6.54
N ASP A 138 18.44 -5.19 -6.52
CA ASP A 138 19.12 -5.93 -5.46
C ASP A 138 19.27 -5.07 -4.20
N MET A 139 19.88 -5.62 -3.16
CA MET A 139 20.09 -4.92 -1.87
C MET A 139 21.24 -3.90 -1.89
N ASN A 140 21.90 -3.70 -3.04
CA ASN A 140 22.83 -2.60 -3.30
C ASN A 140 22.20 -1.50 -4.17
N TYR A 141 20.89 -1.65 -4.47
CA TYR A 141 20.11 -0.80 -5.36
C TYR A 141 20.59 -0.84 -6.82
N GLN A 142 21.14 -1.98 -7.26
CA GLN A 142 21.43 -2.21 -8.67
C GLN A 142 20.19 -2.76 -9.36
N ARG A 143 19.81 -2.14 -10.48
CA ARG A 143 18.64 -2.58 -11.25
C ARG A 143 18.85 -3.98 -11.79
N LEU A 144 17.88 -4.86 -11.55
CA LEU A 144 17.89 -6.24 -12.03
C LEU A 144 17.15 -6.34 -13.38
N PRO A 145 17.60 -7.21 -14.29
CA PRO A 145 16.94 -7.43 -15.57
C PRO A 145 15.69 -8.32 -15.43
N ILE A 146 14.79 -7.91 -14.52
CA ILE A 146 13.54 -8.61 -14.22
C ILE A 146 12.39 -7.75 -14.71
N ARG A 147 11.42 -8.37 -15.38
CA ARG A 147 10.16 -7.75 -15.78
C ARG A 147 8.99 -8.60 -15.31
N MET A 148 8.00 -7.93 -14.73
CA MET A 148 6.70 -8.52 -14.44
C MET A 148 5.66 -8.07 -15.48
N LYS A 149 4.42 -7.90 -15.04
CA LYS A 149 3.30 -7.45 -15.89
C LYS A 149 3.58 -6.07 -16.50
N ASP A 150 4.06 -5.14 -15.69
CA ASP A 150 4.26 -3.75 -16.07
C ASP A 150 5.67 -3.55 -16.68
N PRO A 151 5.86 -2.57 -17.57
CA PRO A 151 7.16 -2.28 -18.14
C PRO A 151 8.14 -1.72 -17.09
N ASN A 152 9.44 -1.89 -17.36
CA ASN A 152 10.46 -1.19 -16.60
C ASN A 152 10.53 0.27 -17.05
N SER A 153 10.90 1.16 -16.13
CA SER A 153 11.17 2.56 -16.45
C SER A 153 12.48 2.72 -17.23
N ASN A 154 12.50 3.66 -18.16
CA ASN A 154 13.71 4.09 -18.83
C ASN A 154 14.52 5.13 -18.02
N GLU A 155 13.93 5.65 -16.94
CA GLU A 155 14.55 6.66 -16.09
C GLU A 155 15.73 6.09 -15.27
N PRO A 156 16.74 6.93 -14.96
CA PRO A 156 17.79 6.54 -14.04
C PRO A 156 17.23 6.10 -12.68
N ALA A 157 17.79 5.04 -12.13
CA ALA A 157 17.42 4.55 -10.82
C ALA A 157 18.01 5.44 -9.72
N VAL A 158 17.17 6.27 -9.10
CA VAL A 158 17.57 7.09 -7.94
C VAL A 158 17.28 6.31 -6.66
N LYS A 159 18.34 6.03 -5.89
CA LYS A 159 18.24 5.34 -4.59
C LYS A 159 17.54 6.26 -3.57
N PRO A 160 16.46 5.82 -2.91
CA PRO A 160 15.82 6.59 -1.84
C PRO A 160 16.80 6.82 -0.67
N ILE A 161 16.68 7.95 -0.02
CA ILE A 161 17.50 8.27 1.17
C ILE A 161 17.23 7.24 2.28
N GLU A 162 15.98 6.81 2.42
CA GLU A 162 15.51 5.89 3.45
C GLU A 162 15.77 4.40 3.10
N PHE A 163 16.46 4.09 2.00
CA PHE A 163 16.63 2.71 1.53
C PHE A 163 17.26 1.78 2.59
N GLU A 164 18.27 2.23 3.30
CA GLU A 164 18.91 1.42 4.35
C GLU A 164 18.00 1.25 5.56
N GLU A 165 17.17 2.26 5.89
CA GLU A 165 16.16 2.16 6.94
C GLU A 165 15.06 1.18 6.53
N MET A 166 14.57 1.23 5.30
CA MET A 166 13.60 0.25 4.77
C MET A 166 14.16 -1.19 4.83
N LYS A 167 15.41 -1.42 4.45
CA LYS A 167 16.08 -2.73 4.59
C LYS A 167 16.11 -3.22 6.03
N PHE A 168 16.47 -2.34 6.95
CA PHE A 168 16.50 -2.67 8.38
C PHE A 168 15.11 -3.05 8.90
N LEU A 169 14.08 -2.28 8.55
CA LEU A 169 12.70 -2.55 8.94
C LEU A 169 12.17 -3.83 8.30
N ALA A 170 12.47 -4.07 7.02
CA ALA A 170 12.10 -5.29 6.32
C ALA A 170 12.69 -6.53 7.00
N ARG A 171 13.97 -6.47 7.41
CA ARG A 171 14.62 -7.52 8.20
C ARG A 171 13.92 -7.76 9.53
N LYS A 172 13.60 -6.70 10.27
CA LYS A 172 12.89 -6.83 11.56
C LYS A 172 11.51 -7.45 11.42
N LEU A 173 10.75 -7.04 10.39
CA LEU A 173 9.40 -7.53 10.16
C LEU A 173 9.37 -8.99 9.71
N SER A 174 10.36 -9.41 8.93
CA SER A 174 10.42 -10.76 8.35
C SER A 174 11.09 -11.82 9.24
N GLN A 175 11.63 -11.42 10.39
CA GLN A 175 12.26 -12.36 11.34
C GLN A 175 11.34 -13.51 11.72
N GLY A 176 11.85 -14.75 11.60
CA GLY A 176 11.12 -15.98 11.92
C GLY A 176 10.09 -16.41 10.87
N VAL A 177 10.06 -15.75 9.71
CA VAL A 177 9.16 -16.09 8.61
C VAL A 177 9.99 -16.57 7.41
N PRO A 178 9.71 -17.77 6.84
CA PRO A 178 10.48 -18.29 5.70
C PRO A 178 10.43 -17.40 4.46
N PHE A 179 9.27 -16.79 4.19
CA PHE A 179 9.07 -15.82 3.12
C PHE A 179 8.07 -14.76 3.55
N LEU A 180 8.44 -13.50 3.39
CA LEU A 180 7.56 -12.36 3.61
C LEU A 180 7.85 -11.25 2.58
N ARG A 181 6.80 -10.68 1.98
CA ARG A 181 6.91 -9.40 1.29
C ARG A 181 6.56 -8.28 2.24
N VAL A 182 7.46 -7.32 2.38
CA VAL A 182 7.26 -6.12 3.19
C VAL A 182 7.09 -4.93 2.25
N ASP A 183 5.99 -4.22 2.39
CA ASP A 183 5.60 -3.12 1.53
C ASP A 183 5.73 -1.79 2.30
N PHE A 184 6.40 -0.79 1.70
CA PHE A 184 6.58 0.57 2.23
C PHE A 184 6.04 1.60 1.24
N TYR A 185 5.57 2.72 1.78
CA TYR A 185 5.10 3.88 1.04
C TYR A 185 5.84 5.14 1.45
#